data_d90a651460244d2932c00271e61c41c2
#
_entry.id   d90a651460244d2932c00271e61c41c2
#
_cell.length_a   1.000
_cell.length_b   1.000
_cell.length_c   1.000
_cell.angle_alpha   90.00
_cell.angle_beta   90.00
_cell.angle_gamma   90.00
#
_symmetry.space_group_name_H-M   'P 1'
#
loop_
_entity.id
_entity.type
_entity.pdbx_description
1 polymer ?
#
loop_
_entity_poly.entity_id
_entity_poly.type
_entity_poly.pdbx_seq_one_letter_code
_entity_poly.pdbx_strand_id
1 'polypeptide(L)'
;MENYKLSVIMSNYNQACFIDQAVKSVLSQKTNFPFQLIITDDNSTKDNSITKINKYIQEYPNKIKVIFNEENGRYLKNILGALKITKTPYFTLLDADDYWTDENHLQKAVDYLDTHPDFTIYSSNVTCISEGDSPPYPIIKTNIKEADFSLDDYFQNNILTGQTTGMVFRNIIFSNGIPKFLENAIGSISERSFEGDSFRFVMHLKYGKSHFVNNSCGVYRILSSGIWCSLSNFERNLFEAQAQLNYNEYFDYKHHVFFMQNSLCYLKQCIDYLNNISDDKDKEISINSLKIFLCTIKMYLENNQSAIRKEPKKLKFRLLMKIYKHCRKRLSKEGFIS
;
A
#
# COMPACT_ATOMS: atom_id res chain seq x y z
N MET A 1 -4.30 -31.81 -4.74
CA MET A 1 -4.33 -30.32 -4.63
C MET A 1 -3.69 -29.76 -5.90
N GLU A 2 -4.37 -28.92 -6.64
CA GLU A 2 -3.77 -28.27 -7.80
C GLU A 2 -2.56 -27.43 -7.35
N ASN A 3 -1.46 -27.57 -8.05
CA ASN A 3 -0.22 -26.87 -7.73
C ASN A 3 -0.21 -25.50 -8.44
N TYR A 4 -0.98 -24.54 -7.89
CA TYR A 4 -1.05 -23.19 -8.44
C TYR A 4 0.32 -22.50 -8.42
N LYS A 5 0.65 -21.83 -9.51
CA LYS A 5 1.90 -21.06 -9.64
C LYS A 5 1.77 -19.61 -9.17
N LEU A 6 0.55 -19.04 -9.25
CA LEU A 6 0.27 -17.67 -8.86
C LEU A 6 -1.06 -17.58 -8.10
N SER A 7 -1.12 -16.72 -7.09
CA SER A 7 -2.36 -16.30 -6.43
C SER A 7 -2.66 -14.85 -6.74
N VAL A 8 -3.87 -14.59 -7.24
CA VAL A 8 -4.44 -13.24 -7.27
C VAL A 8 -5.19 -13.03 -5.96
N ILE A 9 -4.88 -11.96 -5.24
CA ILE A 9 -5.56 -11.59 -4.00
C ILE A 9 -6.45 -10.40 -4.30
N MET A 10 -7.74 -10.52 -3.99
CA MET A 10 -8.74 -9.47 -4.22
C MET A 10 -9.39 -9.07 -2.90
N SER A 11 -9.21 -7.82 -2.49
CA SER A 11 -9.92 -7.26 -1.35
C SER A 11 -11.28 -6.72 -1.76
N ASN A 12 -12.32 -7.02 -0.97
CA ASN A 12 -13.67 -6.52 -1.17
C ASN A 12 -14.26 -5.96 0.13
N TYR A 13 -14.89 -4.81 0.03
CA TYR A 13 -15.75 -4.25 1.07
C TYR A 13 -16.82 -3.36 0.45
N ASN A 14 -18.06 -3.86 0.37
CA ASN A 14 -19.19 -3.17 -0.23
C ASN A 14 -18.91 -2.65 -1.66
N GLN A 15 -18.33 -3.50 -2.53
CA GLN A 15 -17.96 -3.18 -3.92
C GLN A 15 -18.82 -3.94 -4.94
N ALA A 16 -20.09 -4.22 -4.62
CA ALA A 16 -20.98 -5.00 -5.48
C ALA A 16 -21.14 -4.45 -6.89
N CYS A 17 -21.01 -3.14 -7.09
CA CYS A 17 -21.10 -2.53 -8.41
C CYS A 17 -19.87 -2.80 -9.31
N PHE A 18 -18.73 -3.15 -8.73
CA PHE A 18 -17.46 -3.32 -9.46
C PHE A 18 -16.98 -4.77 -9.52
N ILE A 19 -17.24 -5.57 -8.49
CA ILE A 19 -16.66 -6.90 -8.29
C ILE A 19 -16.85 -7.85 -9.47
N ASP A 20 -17.97 -7.78 -10.19
CA ASP A 20 -18.23 -8.62 -11.36
C ASP A 20 -17.17 -8.36 -12.47
N GLN A 21 -16.81 -7.10 -12.70
CA GLN A 21 -15.81 -6.74 -13.69
C GLN A 21 -14.42 -7.15 -13.23
N ALA A 22 -14.10 -6.94 -11.96
CA ALA A 22 -12.84 -7.36 -11.36
C ALA A 22 -12.62 -8.88 -11.48
N VAL A 23 -13.58 -9.68 -11.01
CA VAL A 23 -13.49 -11.15 -11.06
C VAL A 23 -13.40 -11.66 -12.48
N LYS A 24 -14.23 -11.15 -13.42
CA LYS A 24 -14.18 -11.53 -14.84
C LYS A 24 -12.83 -11.20 -15.46
N SER A 25 -12.22 -10.08 -15.14
CA SER A 25 -10.90 -9.70 -15.64
C SER A 25 -9.78 -10.64 -15.18
N VAL A 26 -9.90 -11.19 -13.96
CA VAL A 26 -9.01 -12.25 -13.45
C VAL A 26 -9.27 -13.57 -14.18
N LEU A 27 -10.53 -13.96 -14.33
CA LEU A 27 -10.90 -15.23 -14.96
C LEU A 27 -10.54 -15.29 -16.46
N SER A 28 -10.49 -14.13 -17.12
CA SER A 28 -10.10 -14.01 -18.54
C SER A 28 -8.58 -14.07 -18.78
N GLN A 29 -7.75 -14.09 -17.73
CA GLN A 29 -6.31 -14.17 -17.88
C GLN A 29 -5.89 -15.48 -18.56
N LYS A 30 -5.06 -15.35 -19.60
CA LYS A 30 -4.52 -16.44 -20.41
C LYS A 30 -3.13 -16.81 -19.91
N THR A 31 -3.00 -17.99 -19.30
CA THR A 31 -1.73 -18.48 -18.76
C THR A 31 -1.51 -19.93 -19.14
N ASN A 32 -0.23 -20.31 -19.33
CA ASN A 32 0.18 -21.70 -19.50
C ASN A 32 0.43 -22.43 -18.16
N PHE A 33 0.12 -21.79 -17.06
CA PHE A 33 0.22 -22.32 -15.70
C PHE A 33 -1.11 -22.12 -14.94
N PRO A 34 -1.41 -22.97 -13.94
CA PRO A 34 -2.58 -22.80 -13.11
C PRO A 34 -2.38 -21.63 -12.11
N PHE A 35 -3.42 -20.81 -11.94
CA PHE A 35 -3.50 -19.77 -10.92
C PHE A 35 -4.84 -19.81 -10.20
N GLN A 36 -4.90 -19.24 -9.00
CA GLN A 36 -6.11 -19.12 -8.19
C GLN A 36 -6.43 -17.66 -7.88
N LEU A 37 -7.70 -17.39 -7.62
CA LEU A 37 -8.18 -16.13 -7.07
C LEU A 37 -8.58 -16.35 -5.60
N ILE A 38 -8.03 -15.53 -4.70
CA ILE A 38 -8.39 -15.49 -3.29
C ILE A 38 -9.10 -14.16 -3.05
N ILE A 39 -10.41 -14.21 -2.81
CA ILE A 39 -11.20 -13.04 -2.47
C ILE A 39 -11.27 -12.94 -0.95
N THR A 40 -11.01 -11.77 -0.40
CA THR A 40 -11.24 -11.47 1.01
C THR A 40 -12.35 -10.46 1.13
N ASP A 41 -13.44 -10.83 1.79
CA ASP A 41 -14.57 -9.93 2.07
C ASP A 41 -14.48 -9.43 3.51
N ASP A 42 -14.42 -8.13 3.68
CA ASP A 42 -14.24 -7.47 4.96
C ASP A 42 -15.58 -7.16 5.65
N ASN A 43 -16.46 -8.19 5.72
CA ASN A 43 -17.81 -8.08 6.29
C ASN A 43 -18.68 -7.07 5.53
N SER A 44 -18.88 -7.28 4.23
CA SER A 44 -19.78 -6.48 3.41
C SER A 44 -21.23 -6.68 3.83
N THR A 45 -21.86 -5.64 4.36
CA THR A 45 -23.26 -5.69 4.85
C THR A 45 -24.16 -4.64 4.22
N LYS A 46 -23.61 -3.72 3.40
CA LYS A 46 -24.34 -2.58 2.85
C LYS A 46 -24.80 -2.78 1.41
N ASP A 47 -24.34 -3.87 0.77
CA ASP A 47 -24.67 -4.19 -0.61
C ASP A 47 -24.77 -5.71 -0.83
N ASN A 48 -24.90 -6.16 -2.07
CA ASN A 48 -25.03 -7.58 -2.40
C ASN A 48 -23.69 -8.24 -2.81
N SER A 49 -22.53 -7.71 -2.37
CA SER A 49 -21.21 -8.27 -2.65
C SER A 49 -21.13 -9.75 -2.29
N ILE A 50 -21.54 -10.14 -1.08
CA ILE A 50 -21.50 -11.53 -0.61
C ILE A 50 -22.30 -12.46 -1.54
N THR A 51 -23.48 -12.03 -2.00
CA THR A 51 -24.30 -12.82 -2.92
C THR A 51 -23.59 -13.06 -4.25
N LYS A 52 -22.93 -12.04 -4.80
CA LYS A 52 -22.15 -12.15 -6.03
C LYS A 52 -20.93 -13.05 -5.86
N ILE A 53 -20.19 -12.88 -4.77
CA ILE A 53 -19.01 -13.71 -4.44
C ILE A 53 -19.44 -15.19 -4.32
N ASN A 54 -20.53 -15.49 -3.62
CA ASN A 54 -21.03 -16.86 -3.47
C ASN A 54 -21.40 -17.51 -4.82
N LYS A 55 -21.93 -16.74 -5.77
CA LYS A 55 -22.19 -17.23 -7.12
C LYS A 55 -20.89 -17.64 -7.82
N TYR A 56 -19.83 -16.83 -7.73
CA TYR A 56 -18.54 -17.16 -8.34
C TYR A 56 -17.88 -18.37 -7.69
N ILE A 57 -17.99 -18.57 -6.37
CA ILE A 57 -17.47 -19.78 -5.70
C ILE A 57 -18.18 -21.03 -6.25
N GLN A 58 -19.49 -20.98 -6.42
CA GLN A 58 -20.26 -22.11 -6.95
C GLN A 58 -19.90 -22.42 -8.41
N GLU A 59 -19.66 -21.39 -9.21
CA GLU A 59 -19.32 -21.52 -10.63
C GLU A 59 -17.85 -21.96 -10.85
N TYR A 60 -16.93 -21.53 -9.98
CA TYR A 60 -15.48 -21.78 -10.09
C TYR A 60 -14.86 -22.34 -8.79
N PRO A 61 -15.38 -23.48 -8.24
CA PRO A 61 -15.01 -23.95 -6.90
C PRO A 61 -13.54 -24.34 -6.76
N ASN A 62 -12.90 -24.72 -7.88
CA ASN A 62 -11.47 -25.09 -7.88
C ASN A 62 -10.54 -23.91 -8.13
N LYS A 63 -11.04 -22.78 -8.58
CA LYS A 63 -10.22 -21.61 -8.96
C LYS A 63 -10.36 -20.45 -7.98
N ILE A 64 -11.48 -20.33 -7.29
CA ILE A 64 -11.79 -19.23 -6.37
C ILE A 64 -11.86 -19.74 -4.95
N LYS A 65 -11.10 -19.12 -4.06
CA LYS A 65 -11.19 -19.26 -2.61
C LYS A 65 -11.69 -17.96 -2.00
N VAL A 66 -12.42 -18.04 -0.91
CA VAL A 66 -12.91 -16.85 -0.22
C VAL A 66 -12.65 -16.93 1.26
N ILE A 67 -12.31 -15.78 1.83
CA ILE A 67 -12.26 -15.52 3.26
C ILE A 67 -13.36 -14.51 3.55
N PHE A 68 -14.38 -14.91 4.28
CA PHE A 68 -15.39 -14.01 4.82
C PHE A 68 -14.99 -13.63 6.24
N ASN A 69 -14.69 -12.36 6.48
CA ASN A 69 -14.41 -11.88 7.83
C ASN A 69 -15.71 -11.69 8.62
N GLU A 70 -15.72 -12.02 9.90
CA GLU A 70 -16.88 -11.85 10.79
C GLU A 70 -17.09 -10.39 11.19
N GLU A 71 -16.03 -9.57 11.13
CA GLU A 71 -16.03 -8.13 11.43
C GLU A 71 -15.17 -7.37 10.43
N ASN A 72 -15.43 -6.06 10.25
CA ASN A 72 -14.58 -5.21 9.43
C ASN A 72 -13.23 -5.01 10.12
N GLY A 73 -12.21 -5.63 9.55
CA GLY A 73 -10.83 -5.60 10.04
C GLY A 73 -9.94 -4.60 9.31
N ARG A 74 -10.47 -3.84 8.36
CA ARG A 74 -9.77 -2.92 7.47
C ARG A 74 -8.83 -3.63 6.47
N TYR A 75 -8.30 -2.84 5.55
CA TYR A 75 -7.53 -3.32 4.40
C TYR A 75 -6.32 -4.19 4.79
N LEU A 76 -5.48 -3.74 5.74
CA LEU A 76 -4.25 -4.47 6.09
C LEU A 76 -4.57 -5.87 6.64
N LYS A 77 -5.47 -5.98 7.64
CA LYS A 77 -5.87 -7.28 8.21
C LYS A 77 -6.41 -8.21 7.14
N ASN A 78 -7.21 -7.68 6.23
CA ASN A 78 -7.84 -8.38 5.13
C ASN A 78 -6.78 -8.99 4.18
N ILE A 79 -5.85 -8.18 3.69
CA ILE A 79 -4.77 -8.62 2.80
C ILE A 79 -3.82 -9.61 3.50
N LEU A 80 -3.46 -9.37 4.77
CA LEU A 80 -2.59 -10.29 5.51
C LEU A 80 -3.26 -11.65 5.73
N GLY A 81 -4.58 -11.69 5.91
CA GLY A 81 -5.36 -12.93 5.95
C GLY A 81 -5.20 -13.77 4.69
N ALA A 82 -5.29 -13.15 3.50
CA ALA A 82 -5.06 -13.82 2.23
C ALA A 82 -3.60 -14.23 2.03
N LEU A 83 -2.65 -13.35 2.34
CA LEU A 83 -1.22 -13.65 2.22
C LEU A 83 -0.80 -14.83 3.12
N LYS A 84 -1.39 -14.98 4.30
CA LYS A 84 -1.14 -16.09 5.22
C LYS A 84 -1.42 -17.46 4.62
N ILE A 85 -2.46 -17.55 3.79
CA ILE A 85 -2.83 -18.81 3.11
C ILE A 85 -2.21 -18.94 1.72
N THR A 86 -1.55 -17.90 1.20
CA THR A 86 -0.91 -17.90 -0.12
C THR A 86 0.42 -18.64 -0.07
N LYS A 87 0.49 -19.82 -0.70
CA LYS A 87 1.68 -20.68 -0.78
C LYS A 87 2.28 -20.77 -2.18
N THR A 88 1.72 -20.03 -3.13
CA THR A 88 2.20 -20.00 -4.51
C THR A 88 3.54 -19.25 -4.63
N PRO A 89 4.39 -19.61 -5.61
CA PRO A 89 5.66 -18.91 -5.87
C PRO A 89 5.50 -17.42 -6.18
N TYR A 90 4.36 -17.03 -6.76
CA TYR A 90 4.03 -15.66 -7.12
C TYR A 90 2.69 -15.24 -6.55
N PHE A 91 2.52 -13.95 -6.30
CA PHE A 91 1.24 -13.35 -5.99
C PHE A 91 1.11 -11.96 -6.58
N THR A 92 -0.12 -11.51 -6.74
CA THR A 92 -0.50 -10.15 -7.11
C THR A 92 -1.74 -9.73 -6.35
N LEU A 93 -1.98 -8.43 -6.25
CA LEU A 93 -3.19 -7.87 -5.68
C LEU A 93 -3.99 -7.17 -6.77
N LEU A 94 -5.31 -7.30 -6.68
CA LEU A 94 -6.27 -6.56 -7.50
C LEU A 94 -7.46 -6.21 -6.62
N ASP A 95 -7.67 -4.93 -6.36
CA ASP A 95 -8.80 -4.49 -5.55
C ASP A 95 -10.12 -4.68 -6.32
N ALA A 96 -11.24 -4.93 -5.60
CA ALA A 96 -12.51 -5.29 -6.23
C ALA A 96 -13.14 -4.16 -7.07
N ASP A 97 -12.66 -2.93 -6.94
CA ASP A 97 -13.04 -1.78 -7.75
C ASP A 97 -12.15 -1.57 -8.99
N ASP A 98 -11.08 -2.34 -9.16
CA ASP A 98 -10.16 -2.30 -10.29
C ASP A 98 -10.36 -3.49 -11.24
N TYR A 99 -9.75 -3.46 -12.44
CA TYR A 99 -9.80 -4.59 -13.37
C TYR A 99 -8.66 -4.57 -14.39
N TRP A 100 -8.25 -5.74 -14.83
CA TRP A 100 -7.28 -5.89 -15.91
C TRP A 100 -7.92 -5.78 -17.30
N THR A 101 -7.18 -5.19 -18.22
CA THR A 101 -7.52 -5.08 -19.65
C THR A 101 -6.57 -5.88 -20.53
N ASP A 102 -5.37 -6.22 -20.03
CA ASP A 102 -4.43 -7.10 -20.70
C ASP A 102 -4.63 -8.55 -20.22
N GLU A 103 -5.24 -9.39 -21.06
CA GLU A 103 -5.49 -10.80 -20.75
C GLU A 103 -4.20 -11.64 -20.59
N ASN A 104 -3.03 -11.12 -20.96
CA ASN A 104 -1.74 -11.79 -20.85
C ASN A 104 -0.86 -11.19 -19.72
N HIS A 105 -1.38 -10.31 -18.88
CA HIS A 105 -0.60 -9.64 -17.84
C HIS A 105 0.10 -10.64 -16.91
N LEU A 106 -0.64 -11.63 -16.40
CA LEU A 106 -0.06 -12.65 -15.50
C LEU A 106 0.98 -13.53 -16.21
N GLN A 107 0.75 -13.90 -17.46
CA GLN A 107 1.71 -14.69 -18.24
C GLN A 107 3.02 -13.93 -18.43
N LYS A 108 2.96 -12.69 -18.91
CA LYS A 108 4.14 -11.84 -19.10
C LYS A 108 4.96 -11.66 -17.84
N ALA A 109 4.28 -11.40 -16.72
CA ALA A 109 4.92 -11.17 -15.42
C ALA A 109 5.64 -12.43 -14.92
N VAL A 110 5.00 -13.59 -15.00
CA VAL A 110 5.59 -14.86 -14.53
C VAL A 110 6.72 -15.31 -15.44
N ASP A 111 6.59 -15.19 -16.77
CA ASP A 111 7.66 -15.53 -17.71
C ASP A 111 8.92 -14.69 -17.46
N TYR A 112 8.73 -13.38 -17.21
CA TYR A 112 9.84 -12.51 -16.87
C TYR A 112 10.51 -12.93 -15.55
N LEU A 113 9.70 -13.08 -14.49
CA LEU A 113 10.23 -13.46 -13.18
C LEU A 113 10.87 -14.85 -13.17
N ASP A 114 10.35 -15.83 -13.93
CA ASP A 114 10.95 -17.18 -14.04
C ASP A 114 12.34 -17.12 -14.67
N THR A 115 12.53 -16.28 -15.67
CA THR A 115 13.80 -16.16 -16.40
C THR A 115 14.80 -15.21 -15.76
N HIS A 116 14.36 -14.39 -14.78
CA HIS A 116 15.19 -13.41 -14.10
C HIS A 116 15.12 -13.61 -12.57
N PRO A 117 15.89 -14.55 -12.00
CA PRO A 117 15.81 -14.91 -10.57
C PRO A 117 16.23 -13.79 -9.61
N ASP A 118 16.96 -12.78 -10.09
CA ASP A 118 17.37 -11.59 -9.34
C ASP A 118 16.28 -10.50 -9.28
N PHE A 119 15.13 -10.73 -9.94
CA PHE A 119 13.98 -9.85 -9.86
C PHE A 119 12.90 -10.42 -8.92
N THR A 120 12.34 -9.53 -8.11
CA THR A 120 11.29 -9.85 -7.13
C THR A 120 9.96 -9.19 -7.46
N ILE A 121 9.96 -8.21 -8.35
CA ILE A 121 8.80 -7.45 -8.78
C ILE A 121 8.79 -7.34 -10.30
N TYR A 122 7.64 -7.64 -10.91
CA TYR A 122 7.28 -7.20 -12.26
C TYR A 122 6.18 -6.17 -12.14
N SER A 123 6.32 -5.02 -12.81
CA SER A 123 5.40 -3.90 -12.71
C SER A 123 5.00 -3.41 -14.10
N SER A 124 3.71 -3.28 -14.35
CA SER A 124 3.14 -2.63 -15.52
C SER A 124 2.52 -1.29 -15.15
N ASN A 125 2.44 -0.39 -16.11
CA ASN A 125 1.64 0.82 -15.94
C ASN A 125 0.14 0.48 -15.88
N VAL A 126 -0.68 1.39 -15.35
CA VAL A 126 -2.14 1.26 -15.34
C VAL A 126 -2.78 2.56 -15.82
N THR A 127 -4.00 2.46 -16.32
CA THR A 127 -4.82 3.59 -16.73
C THR A 127 -5.71 4.02 -15.58
N CYS A 128 -5.62 5.27 -15.16
CA CYS A 128 -6.50 5.88 -14.18
C CYS A 128 -7.80 6.34 -14.83
N ILE A 129 -8.93 6.03 -14.19
CA ILE A 129 -10.25 6.55 -14.51
C ILE A 129 -10.82 7.19 -13.24
N SER A 130 -11.05 8.50 -13.30
CA SER A 130 -11.67 9.27 -12.22
C SER A 130 -13.19 9.33 -12.39
N GLU A 131 -13.90 9.56 -11.28
CA GLU A 131 -15.31 9.95 -11.33
C GLU A 131 -15.46 11.27 -12.11
N GLY A 132 -16.53 11.41 -12.91
CA GLY A 132 -16.80 12.57 -13.76
C GLY A 132 -16.19 12.46 -15.16
N ASP A 133 -16.10 13.61 -15.87
CA ASP A 133 -15.77 13.67 -17.30
C ASP A 133 -14.27 13.79 -17.62
N SER A 134 -13.39 13.53 -16.64
CA SER A 134 -11.95 13.58 -16.88
C SER A 134 -11.51 12.43 -17.80
N PRO A 135 -10.72 12.69 -18.86
CA PRO A 135 -10.25 11.64 -19.74
C PRO A 135 -9.31 10.67 -18.98
N PRO A 136 -9.32 9.38 -19.33
CA PRO A 136 -8.38 8.41 -18.77
C PRO A 136 -6.92 8.82 -19.01
N TYR A 137 -6.03 8.53 -18.04
CA TYR A 137 -4.61 8.85 -18.14
C TYR A 137 -3.74 7.76 -17.49
N PRO A 138 -2.49 7.56 -17.95
CA PRO A 138 -1.57 6.62 -17.32
C PRO A 138 -1.14 7.16 -15.95
N ILE A 139 -1.10 6.28 -14.92
CA ILE A 139 -0.68 6.68 -13.57
C ILE A 139 0.79 7.14 -13.58
N ILE A 140 1.63 6.45 -14.31
CA ILE A 140 3.04 6.83 -14.51
C ILE A 140 3.18 7.53 -15.85
N LYS A 141 3.39 8.86 -15.81
CA LYS A 141 3.62 9.68 -16.98
C LYS A 141 5.12 9.69 -17.31
N THR A 142 5.56 8.81 -18.21
CA THR A 142 6.96 8.69 -18.62
C THR A 142 7.08 8.29 -20.08
N ASN A 143 8.21 8.65 -20.69
CA ASN A 143 8.60 8.18 -22.03
C ASN A 143 9.46 6.90 -21.95
N ILE A 144 9.82 6.46 -20.77
CA ILE A 144 10.53 5.20 -20.55
C ILE A 144 9.59 4.07 -20.89
N LYS A 145 10.00 3.21 -21.83
CA LYS A 145 9.19 2.06 -22.26
C LYS A 145 9.36 0.89 -21.29
N GLU A 146 10.57 0.67 -20.84
CA GLU A 146 10.96 -0.45 -19.98
C GLU A 146 12.20 -0.04 -19.18
N ALA A 147 12.27 -0.40 -17.90
CA ALA A 147 13.41 -0.10 -17.04
C ALA A 147 13.47 -1.04 -15.84
N ASP A 148 14.70 -1.30 -15.40
CA ASP A 148 15.01 -2.05 -14.20
C ASP A 148 15.41 -1.12 -13.06
N PHE A 149 14.95 -1.43 -11.85
CA PHE A 149 15.27 -0.65 -10.67
C PHE A 149 15.76 -1.53 -9.54
N SER A 150 16.82 -1.08 -8.90
CA SER A 150 17.41 -1.69 -7.71
C SER A 150 17.02 -0.93 -6.44
N LEU A 151 17.40 -1.47 -5.29
CA LEU A 151 17.31 -0.76 -4.02
C LEU A 151 18.16 0.51 -3.99
N ASP A 152 19.30 0.53 -4.69
CA ASP A 152 20.15 1.72 -4.77
C ASP A 152 19.46 2.84 -5.57
N ASP A 153 18.75 2.50 -6.66
CA ASP A 153 17.95 3.46 -7.41
C ASP A 153 16.84 4.07 -6.53
N TYR A 154 16.22 3.27 -5.66
CA TYR A 154 15.26 3.76 -4.68
C TYR A 154 15.88 4.81 -3.75
N PHE A 155 17.07 4.55 -3.21
CA PHE A 155 17.77 5.51 -2.34
C PHE A 155 18.25 6.78 -3.06
N GLN A 156 18.36 6.72 -4.38
CA GLN A 156 18.68 7.88 -5.23
C GLN A 156 17.43 8.64 -5.70
N ASN A 157 16.23 8.23 -5.29
CA ASN A 157 14.93 8.72 -5.79
C ASN A 157 14.79 8.61 -7.32
N ASN A 158 15.43 7.60 -7.91
CA ASN A 158 15.40 7.30 -9.34
C ASN A 158 14.64 6.00 -9.58
N ILE A 159 13.32 6.00 -9.31
CA ILE A 159 12.50 4.80 -9.36
C ILE A 159 11.09 5.11 -9.88
N LEU A 160 10.50 4.13 -10.57
CA LEU A 160 9.10 4.12 -10.91
C LEU A 160 8.41 3.03 -10.05
N THR A 161 7.63 3.45 -9.07
CA THR A 161 6.83 2.53 -8.26
C THR A 161 5.52 2.25 -8.98
N GLY A 162 5.23 0.97 -9.24
CA GLY A 162 3.95 0.56 -9.81
C GLY A 162 2.79 0.78 -8.83
N GLN A 163 1.58 0.73 -9.37
CA GLN A 163 0.33 0.71 -8.59
C GLN A 163 -0.08 -0.76 -8.35
N THR A 164 -0.85 -1.04 -7.28
CA THR A 164 -1.27 -2.40 -6.86
C THR A 164 -1.69 -3.28 -8.03
N THR A 165 -2.60 -2.80 -8.87
CA THR A 165 -3.18 -3.52 -10.02
C THR A 165 -2.13 -3.98 -11.05
N GLY A 166 -0.99 -3.25 -11.16
CA GLY A 166 0.06 -3.52 -12.16
C GLY A 166 1.23 -4.37 -11.65
N MET A 167 1.28 -4.73 -10.36
CA MET A 167 2.45 -5.39 -9.76
C MET A 167 2.23 -6.88 -9.50
N VAL A 168 3.19 -7.70 -9.93
CA VAL A 168 3.30 -9.11 -9.59
C VAL A 168 4.58 -9.33 -8.79
N PHE A 169 4.49 -10.06 -7.69
CA PHE A 169 5.57 -10.27 -6.74
C PHE A 169 6.00 -11.73 -6.67
N ARG A 170 7.31 -11.96 -6.56
CA ARG A 170 7.84 -13.24 -6.10
C ARG A 170 7.54 -13.40 -4.60
N ASN A 171 6.93 -14.50 -4.20
CA ASN A 171 6.48 -14.72 -2.82
C ASN A 171 7.62 -15.15 -1.88
N ILE A 172 8.63 -14.30 -1.73
CA ILE A 172 9.80 -14.55 -0.88
C ILE A 172 9.61 -14.10 0.56
N ILE A 173 8.67 -13.16 0.80
CA ILE A 173 8.44 -12.58 2.13
C ILE A 173 7.38 -13.38 2.90
N PHE A 174 6.26 -13.71 2.23
CA PHE A 174 5.07 -14.28 2.88
C PHE A 174 4.99 -15.82 2.79
N SER A 175 5.86 -16.46 2.02
CA SER A 175 5.88 -17.92 1.84
C SER A 175 6.04 -18.68 3.17
N ASN A 176 6.80 -18.12 4.12
CA ASN A 176 7.07 -18.68 5.44
C ASN A 176 6.17 -18.11 6.56
N GLY A 177 5.18 -17.30 6.20
CA GLY A 177 4.26 -16.67 7.15
C GLY A 177 4.30 -15.15 7.08
N ILE A 178 3.44 -14.52 7.87
CA ILE A 178 3.38 -13.06 7.93
C ILE A 178 4.48 -12.54 8.87
N PRO A 179 5.29 -11.56 8.44
CA PRO A 179 6.26 -10.91 9.33
C PRO A 179 5.58 -10.28 10.55
N LYS A 180 6.12 -10.54 11.76
CA LYS A 180 5.52 -10.08 13.02
C LYS A 180 5.26 -8.57 13.10
N PHE A 181 6.11 -7.76 12.49
CA PHE A 181 5.90 -6.31 12.49
C PHE A 181 4.63 -5.89 11.74
N LEU A 182 4.21 -6.63 10.70
CA LEU A 182 2.94 -6.41 10.01
C LEU A 182 1.75 -6.87 10.85
N GLU A 183 1.86 -8.03 11.51
CA GLU A 183 0.81 -8.48 12.44
C GLU A 183 0.63 -7.48 13.61
N ASN A 184 1.72 -6.98 14.16
CA ASN A 184 1.71 -5.98 15.23
C ASN A 184 1.21 -4.61 14.79
N ALA A 185 1.21 -4.33 13.48
CA ALA A 185 0.69 -3.08 12.94
C ALA A 185 -0.85 -3.02 12.96
N ILE A 186 -1.53 -4.18 12.89
CA ILE A 186 -3.00 -4.24 12.90
C ILE A 186 -3.55 -3.57 14.18
N GLY A 187 -4.46 -2.64 14.03
CA GLY A 187 -5.04 -1.84 15.11
C GLY A 187 -4.10 -0.79 15.72
N SER A 188 -2.85 -0.70 15.24
CA SER A 188 -1.90 0.30 15.69
C SER A 188 -1.96 1.57 14.82
N ILE A 189 -1.30 2.63 15.30
CA ILE A 189 -1.15 3.89 14.57
C ILE A 189 -0.37 3.71 13.23
N SER A 190 0.44 2.65 13.14
CA SER A 190 1.23 2.35 11.95
C SER A 190 0.44 1.63 10.86
N GLU A 191 -0.77 1.14 11.15
CA GLU A 191 -1.54 0.28 10.24
C GLU A 191 -1.67 0.87 8.85
N ARG A 192 -2.11 2.13 8.77
CA ARG A 192 -2.34 2.85 7.50
C ARG A 192 -1.10 3.01 6.62
N SER A 193 0.07 3.08 7.22
CA SER A 193 1.33 3.21 6.47
C SER A 193 1.76 1.91 5.77
N PHE A 194 1.14 0.78 6.11
CA PHE A 194 1.37 -0.52 5.47
C PHE A 194 0.30 -0.88 4.43
N GLU A 195 -0.74 -0.07 4.27
CA GLU A 195 -1.82 -0.33 3.31
C GLU A 195 -1.38 -0.02 1.87
N GLY A 196 -0.44 0.94 1.69
CA GLY A 196 -0.02 1.44 0.38
C GLY A 196 0.83 0.47 -0.45
N ASP A 197 0.87 0.75 -1.75
CA ASP A 197 1.68 0.02 -2.74
C ASP A 197 3.16 0.10 -2.44
N SER A 198 3.61 1.29 -2.07
CA SER A 198 5.01 1.63 -1.84
C SER A 198 5.65 0.73 -0.79
N PHE A 199 4.90 0.33 0.26
CA PHE A 199 5.48 -0.51 1.31
C PHE A 199 5.80 -1.91 0.79
N ARG A 200 4.86 -2.57 0.09
CA ARG A 200 5.09 -3.89 -0.52
C ARG A 200 6.22 -3.85 -1.54
N PHE A 201 6.27 -2.80 -2.34
CA PHE A 201 7.32 -2.57 -3.31
C PHE A 201 8.71 -2.49 -2.64
N VAL A 202 8.88 -1.59 -1.67
CA VAL A 202 10.16 -1.38 -0.97
C VAL A 202 10.59 -2.63 -0.19
N MET A 203 9.66 -3.36 0.41
CA MET A 203 9.96 -4.64 1.07
C MET A 203 10.60 -5.65 0.11
N HIS A 204 10.08 -5.77 -1.11
CA HIS A 204 10.59 -6.72 -2.10
C HIS A 204 11.90 -6.27 -2.73
N LEU A 205 12.13 -4.95 -2.90
CA LEU A 205 13.41 -4.41 -3.36
C LEU A 205 14.59 -4.77 -2.45
N LYS A 206 14.35 -5.06 -1.17
CA LYS A 206 15.38 -5.56 -0.25
C LYS A 206 15.97 -6.90 -0.71
N TYR A 207 15.24 -7.68 -1.50
CA TYR A 207 15.60 -9.05 -1.91
C TYR A 207 15.90 -9.20 -3.39
N GLY A 208 15.63 -8.18 -4.20
CA GLY A 208 15.89 -8.23 -5.64
C GLY A 208 15.41 -6.95 -6.32
N LYS A 209 15.47 -6.95 -7.65
CA LYS A 209 15.13 -5.81 -8.49
C LYS A 209 13.64 -5.76 -8.83
N SER A 210 13.20 -4.63 -9.32
CA SER A 210 11.92 -4.42 -9.99
C SER A 210 12.13 -4.21 -11.47
N HIS A 211 11.32 -4.86 -12.30
CA HIS A 211 11.19 -4.61 -13.73
C HIS A 211 9.92 -3.81 -14.00
N PHE A 212 10.02 -2.70 -14.71
CA PHE A 212 8.89 -1.86 -15.09
C PHE A 212 8.68 -1.86 -16.59
N VAL A 213 7.43 -2.04 -17.02
CA VAL A 213 6.98 -1.95 -18.41
C VAL A 213 5.88 -0.90 -18.54
N ASN A 214 6.07 0.08 -19.45
CA ASN A 214 5.13 1.18 -19.66
C ASN A 214 3.93 0.82 -20.55
N ASN A 215 3.40 -0.38 -20.40
CA ASN A 215 2.14 -0.79 -21.02
C ASN A 215 1.06 -0.88 -19.95
N SER A 216 -0.09 -0.28 -20.21
CA SER A 216 -1.23 -0.38 -19.28
C SER A 216 -1.75 -1.83 -19.27
N CYS A 217 -1.69 -2.47 -18.10
CA CYS A 217 -2.25 -3.81 -17.92
C CYS A 217 -3.70 -3.80 -17.46
N GLY A 218 -4.19 -2.67 -16.94
CA GLY A 218 -5.51 -2.57 -16.35
C GLY A 218 -5.92 -1.14 -16.02
N VAL A 219 -7.02 -1.05 -15.33
CA VAL A 219 -7.65 0.21 -14.93
C VAL A 219 -7.65 0.31 -13.41
N TYR A 220 -7.18 1.44 -12.91
CA TYR A 220 -7.30 1.90 -11.54
C TYR A 220 -8.41 2.96 -11.45
N ARG A 221 -9.47 2.68 -10.67
CA ARG A 221 -10.55 3.63 -10.42
C ARG A 221 -10.20 4.56 -9.28
N ILE A 222 -10.29 5.86 -9.55
CA ILE A 222 -10.12 6.91 -8.55
C ILE A 222 -11.52 7.30 -8.07
N LEU A 223 -11.95 6.69 -6.97
CA LEU A 223 -13.25 6.90 -6.35
C LEU A 223 -13.12 7.87 -5.19
N SER A 224 -14.07 8.79 -5.05
CA SER A 224 -14.12 9.74 -3.91
C SER A 224 -14.23 9.03 -2.56
N SER A 225 -14.85 7.84 -2.54
CA SER A 225 -14.95 6.95 -1.39
C SER A 225 -13.74 6.05 -1.18
N GLY A 226 -12.75 6.08 -2.07
CA GLY A 226 -11.54 5.25 -2.01
C GLY A 226 -10.71 5.56 -0.77
N ILE A 227 -10.04 4.54 -0.21
CA ILE A 227 -9.24 4.66 1.03
C ILE A 227 -8.22 5.81 0.93
N TRP A 228 -7.51 5.90 -0.18
CA TRP A 228 -6.49 6.95 -0.39
C TRP A 228 -7.11 8.30 -0.78
N CYS A 229 -8.13 8.29 -1.62
CA CYS A 229 -8.74 9.52 -2.14
C CYS A 229 -9.55 10.28 -1.09
N SER A 230 -10.11 9.58 -0.10
CA SER A 230 -10.85 10.19 1.03
C SER A 230 -9.95 10.92 2.04
N LEU A 231 -8.63 10.67 2.00
CA LEU A 231 -7.70 11.30 2.93
C LEU A 231 -7.37 12.74 2.54
N SER A 232 -7.30 13.61 3.54
CA SER A 232 -6.74 14.95 3.39
C SER A 232 -5.24 14.91 3.04
N ASN A 233 -4.70 15.96 2.47
CA ASN A 233 -3.27 16.07 2.22
C ASN A 233 -2.44 15.97 3.51
N PHE A 234 -3.00 16.43 4.64
CA PHE A 234 -2.37 16.28 5.94
C PHE A 234 -2.22 14.80 6.33
N GLU A 235 -3.31 14.03 6.23
CA GLU A 235 -3.31 12.59 6.58
C GLU A 235 -2.39 11.79 5.66
N ARG A 236 -2.41 12.03 4.35
CA ARG A 236 -1.49 11.39 3.41
C ARG A 236 -0.04 11.63 3.78
N ASN A 237 0.33 12.89 4.02
CA ASN A 237 1.70 13.23 4.43
C ASN A 237 2.08 12.60 5.77
N LEU A 238 1.14 12.49 6.71
CA LEU A 238 1.37 11.85 7.99
C LEU A 238 1.63 10.36 7.85
N PHE A 239 0.84 9.65 7.03
CA PHE A 239 1.04 8.22 6.77
C PHE A 239 2.33 7.96 6.00
N GLU A 240 2.69 8.82 5.05
CA GLU A 240 3.98 8.73 4.36
C GLU A 240 5.16 8.97 5.32
N ALA A 241 5.06 9.95 6.23
CA ALA A 241 6.07 10.16 7.26
C ALA A 241 6.24 8.92 8.15
N GLN A 242 5.13 8.29 8.55
CA GLN A 242 5.14 7.05 9.34
C GLN A 242 5.71 5.88 8.53
N ALA A 243 5.37 5.76 7.24
CA ALA A 243 5.91 4.72 6.37
C ALA A 243 7.45 4.79 6.30
N GLN A 244 8.03 6.00 6.21
CA GLN A 244 9.50 6.16 6.23
C GLN A 244 10.12 5.66 7.54
N LEU A 245 9.45 5.81 8.68
CA LEU A 245 9.93 5.29 9.96
C LEU A 245 9.86 3.76 9.99
N ASN A 246 8.79 3.19 9.47
CA ASN A 246 8.63 1.73 9.36
C ASN A 246 9.65 1.12 8.41
N TYR A 247 9.95 1.76 7.27
CA TYR A 247 11.03 1.33 6.38
C TYR A 247 12.39 1.37 7.10
N ASN A 248 12.68 2.43 7.84
CA ASN A 248 13.92 2.54 8.58
C ASN A 248 14.13 1.37 9.55
N GLU A 249 13.08 0.97 10.27
CA GLU A 249 13.09 -0.21 11.15
C GLU A 249 13.25 -1.50 10.32
N TYR A 250 12.49 -1.68 9.24
CA TYR A 250 12.57 -2.85 8.36
C TYR A 250 13.96 -3.06 7.74
N PHE A 251 14.70 -1.97 7.49
CA PHE A 251 16.08 -1.99 7.01
C PHE A 251 17.13 -2.00 8.13
N ASP A 252 16.75 -2.32 9.35
CA ASP A 252 17.66 -2.40 10.52
C ASP A 252 18.46 -1.11 10.72
N TYR A 253 17.86 0.05 10.43
CA TYR A 253 18.45 1.40 10.51
C TYR A 253 19.68 1.62 9.62
N LYS A 254 19.98 0.74 8.67
CA LYS A 254 21.15 0.86 7.79
C LYS A 254 21.11 2.08 6.86
N HIS A 255 19.89 2.55 6.52
CA HIS A 255 19.65 3.71 5.66
C HIS A 255 18.97 4.86 6.41
N HIS A 256 19.31 4.98 7.69
CA HIS A 256 18.66 5.88 8.63
C HIS A 256 18.59 7.35 8.13
N VAL A 257 19.67 7.88 7.55
CA VAL A 257 19.70 9.27 7.07
C VAL A 257 18.67 9.51 5.97
N PHE A 258 18.54 8.59 5.02
CA PHE A 258 17.59 8.69 3.92
C PHE A 258 16.13 8.69 4.43
N PHE A 259 15.76 7.67 5.19
CA PHE A 259 14.39 7.55 5.69
C PHE A 259 14.00 8.69 6.64
N MET A 260 14.94 9.13 7.47
CA MET A 260 14.73 10.32 8.30
C MET A 260 14.49 11.59 7.51
N GLN A 261 15.28 11.82 6.47
CA GLN A 261 15.12 13.02 5.65
C GLN A 261 13.76 13.05 4.98
N ASN A 262 13.32 11.91 4.44
CA ASN A 262 12.02 11.79 3.81
C ASN A 262 10.88 11.96 4.83
N SER A 263 10.94 11.29 5.99
CA SER A 263 9.96 11.49 7.06
C SER A 263 9.84 12.95 7.48
N LEU A 264 10.97 13.64 7.66
CA LEU A 264 10.97 15.06 8.00
C LEU A 264 10.40 15.97 6.90
N CYS A 265 10.59 15.60 5.63
CA CYS A 265 10.01 16.32 4.51
C CYS A 265 8.47 16.26 4.55
N TYR A 266 7.89 15.08 4.73
CA TYR A 266 6.45 14.90 4.89
C TYR A 266 5.90 15.60 6.14
N LEU A 267 6.60 15.49 7.27
CA LEU A 267 6.19 16.20 8.50
C LEU A 267 6.21 17.72 8.33
N LYS A 268 7.16 18.26 7.55
CA LYS A 268 7.17 19.68 7.21
C LYS A 268 5.92 20.08 6.42
N GLN A 269 5.50 19.27 5.43
CA GLN A 269 4.27 19.51 4.67
C GLN A 269 3.02 19.48 5.58
N CYS A 270 2.99 18.59 6.59
CA CYS A 270 1.94 18.59 7.60
C CYS A 270 1.87 19.91 8.37
N ILE A 271 3.02 20.49 8.73
CA ILE A 271 3.08 21.76 9.45
C ILE A 271 2.63 22.92 8.56
N ASP A 272 3.11 22.94 7.32
CA ASP A 272 2.73 23.97 6.35
C ASP A 272 1.21 23.94 6.12
N TYR A 273 0.59 22.75 6.05
CA TYR A 273 -0.86 22.60 5.99
C TYR A 273 -1.55 23.18 7.23
N LEU A 274 -1.10 22.82 8.44
CA LEU A 274 -1.69 23.31 9.71
C LEU A 274 -1.59 24.83 9.88
N ASN A 275 -0.54 25.46 9.32
CA ASN A 275 -0.38 26.91 9.36
C ASN A 275 -1.32 27.65 8.40
N ASN A 276 -1.86 26.98 7.41
CA ASN A 276 -2.70 27.57 6.37
C ASN A 276 -4.19 27.24 6.52
N ILE A 277 -4.59 26.44 7.52
CA ILE A 277 -6.01 26.14 7.79
C ILE A 277 -6.70 27.38 8.35
N SER A 278 -7.72 27.86 7.64
CA SER A 278 -8.54 29.01 8.01
C SER A 278 -9.99 28.66 8.41
N ASP A 279 -10.43 27.40 8.25
CA ASP A 279 -11.83 26.99 8.39
C ASP A 279 -12.11 26.12 9.64
N ASP A 280 -13.22 26.41 10.34
CA ASP A 280 -13.62 25.74 11.60
C ASP A 280 -14.13 24.30 11.40
N LYS A 281 -14.59 23.92 10.20
CA LYS A 281 -15.05 22.55 9.90
C LYS A 281 -13.93 21.52 9.88
N ASP A 282 -12.73 21.94 9.53
CA ASP A 282 -11.54 21.08 9.51
C ASP A 282 -10.90 20.90 10.90
N LYS A 283 -11.43 21.58 11.94
CA LYS A 283 -10.85 21.54 13.29
C LYS A 283 -10.90 20.16 13.92
N GLU A 284 -12.00 19.44 13.81
CA GLU A 284 -12.18 18.14 14.48
C GLU A 284 -11.32 17.04 13.80
N ILE A 285 -11.26 17.07 12.47
CA ILE A 285 -10.37 16.21 11.66
C ILE A 285 -8.91 16.55 11.99
N SER A 286 -8.59 17.84 12.07
CA SER A 286 -7.26 18.34 12.44
C SER A 286 -6.82 17.92 13.84
N ILE A 287 -7.73 17.78 14.79
CA ILE A 287 -7.43 17.38 16.17
C ILE A 287 -7.05 15.92 16.28
N ASN A 288 -7.81 15.03 15.67
CA ASN A 288 -7.48 13.61 15.67
C ASN A 288 -6.18 13.36 14.90
N SER A 289 -5.99 14.04 13.78
CA SER A 289 -4.75 14.02 12.99
C SER A 289 -3.55 14.58 13.79
N LEU A 290 -3.72 15.60 14.60
CA LEU A 290 -2.69 16.13 15.51
C LEU A 290 -2.29 15.14 16.60
N LYS A 291 -3.25 14.37 17.15
CA LYS A 291 -2.94 13.29 18.12
C LYS A 291 -2.10 12.22 17.48
N ILE A 292 -2.47 11.76 16.27
CA ILE A 292 -1.71 10.79 15.50
C ILE A 292 -0.30 11.32 15.23
N PHE A 293 -0.19 12.57 14.81
CA PHE A 293 1.08 13.24 14.55
C PHE A 293 2.01 13.30 15.77
N LEU A 294 1.47 13.65 16.96
CA LEU A 294 2.24 13.67 18.20
C LEU A 294 2.68 12.26 18.61
N CYS A 295 1.83 11.24 18.45
CA CYS A 295 2.20 9.87 18.73
C CYS A 295 3.32 9.40 17.78
N THR A 296 3.25 9.72 16.47
CA THR A 296 4.28 9.40 15.50
C THR A 296 5.63 10.01 15.88
N ILE A 297 5.66 11.31 16.20
CA ILE A 297 6.89 11.99 16.64
C ILE A 297 7.40 11.40 17.95
N LYS A 298 6.52 11.10 18.90
CA LYS A 298 6.90 10.52 20.20
C LYS A 298 7.55 9.15 19.98
N MET A 299 6.90 8.24 19.25
CA MET A 299 7.45 6.93 18.91
C MET A 299 8.81 7.05 18.22
N TYR A 300 8.92 7.97 17.25
CA TYR A 300 10.18 8.23 16.57
C TYR A 300 11.29 8.64 17.55
N LEU A 301 11.01 9.59 18.45
CA LEU A 301 11.98 10.08 19.43
C LEU A 301 12.40 8.99 20.42
N GLU A 302 11.47 8.14 20.85
CA GLU A 302 11.72 7.02 21.77
C GLU A 302 12.57 5.94 21.12
N ASN A 303 12.24 5.51 19.91
CA ASN A 303 12.93 4.43 19.19
C ASN A 303 14.32 4.82 18.70
N ASN A 304 14.58 6.11 18.47
CA ASN A 304 15.83 6.59 17.90
C ASN A 304 16.73 7.35 18.88
N GLN A 305 16.50 7.27 20.18
CA GLN A 305 17.29 8.02 21.17
C GLN A 305 18.80 7.78 21.07
N SER A 306 19.22 6.53 20.84
CA SER A 306 20.64 6.17 20.71
C SER A 306 21.28 6.66 19.41
N ALA A 307 20.54 6.60 18.29
CA ALA A 307 21.01 7.07 16.99
C ALA A 307 21.07 8.61 16.94
N ILE A 308 20.05 9.29 17.50
CA ILE A 308 19.97 10.75 17.57
C ILE A 308 21.10 11.34 18.41
N ARG A 309 21.54 10.65 19.48
CA ARG A 309 22.65 11.09 20.33
C ARG A 309 24.02 10.97 19.66
N LYS A 310 24.19 10.06 18.69
CA LYS A 310 25.46 9.81 18.01
C LYS A 310 25.72 10.74 16.81
N GLU A 311 24.69 11.40 16.28
CA GLU A 311 24.85 12.28 15.12
C GLU A 311 25.08 13.75 15.51
N PRO A 312 26.14 14.43 14.98
CA PRO A 312 26.46 15.81 15.35
C PRO A 312 25.54 16.88 14.74
N LYS A 313 24.56 16.51 13.90
CA LYS A 313 23.64 17.48 13.26
C LYS A 313 22.46 17.86 14.15
N LYS A 314 22.76 18.62 15.20
CA LYS A 314 21.80 19.19 16.18
C LYS A 314 20.61 19.96 15.59
N LEU A 315 20.65 20.36 14.31
CA LEU A 315 19.64 21.21 13.69
C LEU A 315 18.32 20.44 13.43
N LYS A 316 18.39 19.19 12.98
CA LYS A 316 17.22 18.36 12.64
C LYS A 316 16.45 17.93 13.89
N PHE A 317 17.15 17.55 14.96
CA PHE A 317 16.52 17.25 16.25
C PHE A 317 15.83 18.46 16.87
N ARG A 318 16.46 19.65 16.79
CA ARG A 318 15.85 20.90 17.26
C ARG A 318 14.57 21.24 16.49
N LEU A 319 14.50 20.94 15.20
CA LEU A 319 13.31 21.15 14.38
C LEU A 319 12.19 20.21 14.85
N LEU A 320 12.45 18.90 14.96
CA LEU A 320 11.49 17.92 15.47
C LEU A 320 10.95 18.28 16.86
N MET A 321 11.83 18.71 17.76
CA MET A 321 11.42 19.15 19.10
C MET A 321 10.58 20.43 19.08
N LYS A 322 10.84 21.35 18.14
CA LYS A 322 9.99 22.54 17.95
C LYS A 322 8.59 22.15 17.47
N ILE A 323 8.51 21.24 16.49
CA ILE A 323 7.27 20.72 15.96
C ILE A 323 6.48 20.03 17.05
N TYR A 324 7.08 19.10 17.78
CA TYR A 324 6.45 18.40 18.90
C TYR A 324 5.89 19.39 19.95
N LYS A 325 6.70 20.36 20.37
CA LYS A 325 6.27 21.38 21.35
C LYS A 325 5.14 22.26 20.82
N HIS A 326 5.16 22.62 19.53
CA HIS A 326 4.10 23.43 18.93
C HIS A 326 2.77 22.67 18.89
N CYS A 327 2.78 21.44 18.39
CA CYS A 327 1.58 20.61 18.33
C CYS A 327 1.02 20.29 19.73
N ARG A 328 1.88 19.95 20.70
CA ARG A 328 1.49 19.70 22.08
C ARG A 328 0.84 20.94 22.72
N LYS A 329 1.43 22.12 22.53
CA LYS A 329 0.88 23.38 23.05
C LYS A 329 -0.50 23.70 22.46
N ARG A 330 -0.72 23.40 21.17
CA ARG A 330 -2.00 23.63 20.50
C ARG A 330 -3.07 22.68 21.06
N LEU A 331 -2.78 21.38 21.17
CA LEU A 331 -3.71 20.39 21.74
C LEU A 331 -4.04 20.66 23.22
N SER A 332 -3.06 21.14 24.00
CA SER A 332 -3.29 21.55 25.40
C SER A 332 -4.18 22.79 25.51
N LYS A 333 -4.00 23.79 24.63
CA LYS A 333 -4.87 24.98 24.60
C LYS A 333 -6.32 24.66 24.26
N GLU A 334 -6.54 23.63 23.47
CA GLU A 334 -7.86 23.18 23.03
C GLU A 334 -8.46 22.12 23.96
N GLY A 335 -7.80 21.80 25.10
CA GLY A 335 -8.31 20.89 26.12
C GLY A 335 -8.24 19.40 25.79
N PHE A 336 -7.50 19.01 24.74
CA PHE A 336 -7.42 17.62 24.28
C PHE A 336 -6.32 16.79 24.95
N ILE A 337 -5.33 17.43 25.56
CA ILE A 337 -4.26 16.80 26.36
C ILE A 337 -3.93 17.67 27.56
N SER A 338 -3.60 17.04 28.68
CA SER A 338 -3.07 17.69 29.90
C SER A 338 -1.59 18.05 29.76
#